data_a22e526c25e29d52035e1bc453270aa3
#
_entry.id   a22e526c25e29d52035e1bc453270aa3
#
_cell.length_a   1.000
_cell.length_b   1.000
_cell.length_c   1.000
_cell.angle_alpha   90.00
_cell.angle_beta   90.00
_cell.angle_gamma   90.00
#
_symmetry.space_group_name_H-M   'P 1'
#
loop_
_entity.id
_entity.type
_entity.pdbx_description
1 polymer ?
#
loop_
_entity_poly.entity_id
_entity_poly.type
_entity_poly.pdbx_seq_one_letter_code
_entity_poly.pdbx_strand_id
1 'polypeptide(L)'
;MDKLVNILLVDDDEVDCMNVQRAFKKSNISNPLSIAHNGVEALDLLRGTNGTEKISPVPRIILLDINMPKMNGLEFLKELRADKDLHNISVFIMTTSNDDKDRFEAYNYNVAGYI
;
A
#
# COMPACT_ATOMS: atom_id res chain seq x y z
N MET A 1 -5.17 24.70 -8.25
CA MET A 1 -5.83 23.50 -8.78
C MET A 1 -5.29 22.26 -8.09
N ASP A 2 -6.16 21.49 -7.48
CA ASP A 2 -5.75 20.31 -6.75
C ASP A 2 -5.49 19.16 -7.71
N LYS A 3 -4.29 18.63 -7.63
CA LYS A 3 -3.97 17.40 -8.36
C LYS A 3 -4.41 16.21 -7.54
N LEU A 4 -5.06 15.27 -8.19
CA LEU A 4 -5.40 14.01 -7.54
C LEU A 4 -4.12 13.25 -7.23
N VAL A 5 -3.95 12.84 -5.98
CA VAL A 5 -2.81 12.00 -5.60
C VAL A 5 -3.10 10.56 -5.98
N ASN A 6 -2.05 9.85 -6.37
CA ASN A 6 -2.16 8.41 -6.63
C ASN A 6 -2.20 7.65 -5.31
N ILE A 7 -2.99 6.59 -5.27
CA ILE A 7 -3.10 5.69 -4.13
C ILE A 7 -2.73 4.29 -4.59
N LEU A 8 -1.91 3.59 -3.80
CA LEU A 8 -1.57 2.21 -4.06
C LEU A 8 -2.21 1.32 -3.00
N LEU A 9 -2.97 0.33 -3.45
CA LEU A 9 -3.53 -0.70 -2.60
C LEU A 9 -2.69 -1.97 -2.75
N VAL A 10 -2.19 -2.49 -1.65
CA VAL A 10 -1.41 -3.74 -1.63
C VAL A 10 -2.16 -4.78 -0.83
N ASP A 11 -2.80 -5.70 -1.54
CA ASP A 11 -3.65 -6.73 -0.94
C ASP A 11 -3.78 -7.90 -1.91
N ASP A 12 -3.57 -9.11 -1.43
CA ASP A 12 -3.66 -10.32 -2.25
C ASP A 12 -5.10 -10.83 -2.45
N ASP A 13 -6.05 -10.31 -1.69
CA ASP A 13 -7.45 -10.74 -1.76
C ASP A 13 -8.23 -9.83 -2.72
N GLU A 14 -8.70 -10.39 -3.80
CA GLU A 14 -9.47 -9.63 -4.79
C GLU A 14 -10.79 -9.10 -4.24
N VAL A 15 -11.40 -9.80 -3.30
CA VAL A 15 -12.65 -9.34 -2.68
C VAL A 15 -12.38 -8.07 -1.87
N ASP A 16 -11.29 -8.04 -1.11
CA ASP A 16 -10.89 -6.85 -0.37
C ASP A 16 -10.62 -5.67 -1.32
N CYS A 17 -9.93 -5.94 -2.43
CA CYS A 17 -9.66 -4.91 -3.44
C CYS A 17 -10.95 -4.36 -4.02
N MET A 18 -11.90 -5.22 -4.34
CA MET A 18 -13.22 -4.80 -4.84
C MET A 18 -13.96 -3.95 -3.82
N ASN A 19 -13.91 -4.33 -2.55
CA ASN A 19 -14.57 -3.60 -1.48
C ASN A 19 -13.98 -2.20 -1.31
N VAL A 20 -12.67 -2.06 -1.42
CA VAL A 20 -12.00 -0.75 -1.36
C VAL A 20 -12.43 0.11 -2.55
N GLN A 21 -12.45 -0.47 -3.76
CA GLN A 21 -12.88 0.25 -4.96
C GLN A 21 -14.34 0.73 -4.84
N ARG A 22 -15.21 -0.12 -4.31
CA ARG A 22 -16.62 0.25 -4.08
C ARG A 22 -16.74 1.36 -3.03
N ALA A 23 -15.96 1.28 -1.96
CA ALA A 23 -15.98 2.30 -0.91
C ALA A 23 -15.52 3.65 -1.46
N PHE A 24 -14.49 3.66 -2.29
CA PHE A 24 -14.00 4.89 -2.93
C PHE A 24 -15.08 5.49 -3.82
N LYS A 25 -15.72 4.67 -4.64
CA LYS A 25 -16.79 5.12 -5.52
C LYS A 25 -17.97 5.68 -4.74
N LYS A 26 -18.39 4.98 -3.68
CA LYS A 26 -19.50 5.40 -2.82
C LYS A 26 -19.21 6.72 -2.11
N SER A 27 -17.96 6.95 -1.74
CA SER A 27 -17.53 8.18 -1.06
C SER A 27 -17.10 9.29 -2.03
N ASN A 28 -17.31 9.09 -3.33
CA ASN A 28 -16.92 10.04 -4.37
C ASN A 28 -15.42 10.35 -4.37
N ILE A 29 -14.60 9.38 -4.00
CA ILE A 29 -13.15 9.49 -4.10
C ILE A 29 -12.75 9.10 -5.52
N SER A 30 -12.23 10.06 -6.26
CA SER A 30 -11.84 9.85 -7.66
C SER A 30 -10.33 9.73 -7.87
N ASN A 31 -9.57 9.62 -6.79
CA ASN A 31 -8.13 9.43 -6.88
C ASN A 31 -7.78 8.15 -7.65
N PRO A 32 -6.78 8.20 -8.53
CA PRO A 32 -6.34 6.99 -9.21
C PRO A 32 -5.87 5.94 -8.20
N LEU A 33 -6.37 4.73 -8.34
CA LEU A 33 -6.04 3.61 -7.46
C LEU A 33 -5.32 2.54 -8.26
N SER A 34 -4.08 2.25 -7.88
CA SER A 34 -3.32 1.13 -8.43
C SER A 34 -3.35 -0.01 -7.43
N ILE A 35 -3.34 -1.25 -7.92
CA ILE A 35 -3.44 -2.43 -7.08
C ILE A 35 -2.23 -3.32 -7.31
N ALA A 36 -1.61 -3.76 -6.21
CA ALA A 36 -0.58 -4.78 -6.19
C ALA A 36 -1.04 -5.92 -5.29
N HIS A 37 -0.73 -7.15 -5.66
CA HIS A 37 -1.21 -8.32 -4.97
C HIS A 37 -0.20 -8.92 -3.99
N ASN A 38 0.98 -8.35 -3.92
CA ASN A 38 2.02 -8.73 -2.94
C ASN A 38 3.07 -7.62 -2.85
N GLY A 39 3.99 -7.75 -1.91
CA GLY A 39 5.02 -6.72 -1.69
C GLY A 39 6.01 -6.59 -2.83
N VAL A 40 6.34 -7.67 -3.51
CA VAL A 40 7.26 -7.64 -4.65
C VAL A 40 6.64 -6.84 -5.79
N GLU A 41 5.39 -7.14 -6.12
CA GLU A 41 4.65 -6.42 -7.16
C GLU A 41 4.51 -4.94 -6.82
N ALA A 42 4.23 -4.63 -5.56
CA ALA A 42 4.13 -3.26 -5.10
C ALA A 42 5.44 -2.49 -5.27
N LEU A 43 6.57 -3.08 -4.90
CA LEU A 43 7.87 -2.44 -5.08
C LEU A 43 8.20 -2.23 -6.55
N ASP A 44 7.85 -3.18 -7.41
CA ASP A 44 8.06 -3.05 -8.85
C ASP A 44 7.27 -1.85 -9.42
N LEU A 45 6.02 -1.69 -8.98
CA LEU A 45 5.20 -0.55 -9.39
C LEU A 45 5.76 0.78 -8.88
N LEU A 46 6.31 0.79 -7.69
CA LEU A 46 6.89 2.02 -7.10
C LEU A 46 8.23 2.38 -7.72
N ARG A 47 9.02 1.39 -8.09
CA ARG A 47 10.38 1.56 -8.60
C ARG A 47 10.48 1.54 -10.12
N GLY A 48 9.50 0.96 -10.80
CA GLY A 48 9.57 0.73 -12.25
C GLY A 48 10.57 -0.36 -12.61
N THR A 49 10.58 -1.45 -11.84
CA THR A 49 11.53 -2.56 -12.01
C THR A 49 10.86 -3.80 -12.58
N ASN A 50 11.68 -4.75 -13.04
CA ASN A 50 11.23 -6.06 -13.56
C ASN A 50 10.19 -5.95 -14.68
N GLY A 51 10.38 -4.98 -15.58
CA GLY A 51 9.47 -4.78 -16.71
C GLY A 51 8.15 -4.13 -16.36
N THR A 52 7.99 -3.68 -15.13
CA THR A 52 6.76 -3.02 -14.65
C THR A 52 6.87 -1.51 -14.86
N GLU A 53 5.81 -0.91 -15.40
CA GLU A 53 5.76 0.53 -15.56
C GLU A 53 5.62 1.21 -14.20
N LYS A 54 6.48 2.18 -13.93
CA LYS A 54 6.44 2.93 -12.68
C LYS A 54 5.18 3.78 -12.58
N ILE A 55 4.52 3.76 -11.42
CA ILE A 55 3.41 4.67 -11.14
C ILE A 55 3.95 6.09 -11.07
N SER A 56 3.40 6.98 -11.86
CA SER A 56 3.82 8.38 -11.90
C SER A 56 2.60 9.30 -11.89
N PRO A 57 2.54 10.31 -11.02
CA PRO A 57 3.50 10.57 -9.92
C PRO A 57 3.51 9.48 -8.86
N VAL A 58 4.57 9.44 -8.06
CA VAL A 58 4.70 8.48 -6.96
C VAL A 58 3.47 8.58 -6.04
N PRO A 59 2.88 7.43 -5.67
CA PRO A 59 1.75 7.45 -4.74
C PRO A 59 2.13 8.11 -3.41
N ARG A 60 1.22 8.89 -2.87
CA ARG A 60 1.41 9.52 -1.56
C ARG A 60 0.82 8.72 -0.42
N ILE A 61 -0.08 7.80 -0.76
CA ILE A 61 -0.79 6.97 0.21
C ILE A 61 -0.71 5.52 -0.25
N ILE A 62 -0.38 4.63 0.67
CA ILE A 62 -0.43 3.19 0.47
C ILE A 62 -1.39 2.59 1.48
N LEU A 63 -2.34 1.81 1.00
CA LEU A 63 -3.21 0.98 1.83
C LEU A 63 -2.63 -0.42 1.78
N LEU A 64 -2.21 -0.95 2.92
CA LEU A 64 -1.39 -2.16 2.98
C LEU A 64 -2.04 -3.23 3.86
N ASP A 65 -2.21 -4.42 3.27
CA ASP A 65 -2.52 -5.63 4.03
C ASP A 65 -1.20 -6.26 4.51
N ILE A 66 -1.14 -6.61 5.78
CA ILE A 66 0.07 -7.22 6.35
C ILE A 66 0.19 -8.70 5.97
N ASN A 67 -0.92 -9.43 5.92
CA ASN A 67 -0.92 -10.87 5.71
C ASN A 67 -1.00 -11.22 4.22
N MET A 68 0.14 -11.26 3.56
CA MET A 68 0.21 -11.61 2.14
C MET A 68 1.26 -12.71 1.89
N PRO A 69 1.02 -13.59 0.89
CA PRO A 69 2.08 -14.48 0.42
C PRO A 69 3.15 -13.68 -0.31
N LYS A 70 4.32 -14.23 -0.54
CA LYS A 70 5.46 -13.54 -1.16
C LYS A 70 5.65 -12.18 -0.52
N MET A 71 6.66 -11.86 0.09
CA MET A 71 6.91 -10.58 0.76
C MET A 71 5.65 -10.02 1.46
N ASN A 72 5.46 -10.37 2.71
CA ASN A 72 4.34 -9.87 3.52
C ASN A 72 4.45 -8.37 3.77
N GLY A 73 3.41 -7.80 4.38
CA GLY A 73 3.33 -6.35 4.58
C GLY A 73 4.46 -5.78 5.41
N LEU A 74 4.96 -6.50 6.42
CA LEU A 74 6.06 -6.02 7.25
C LEU A 74 7.37 -5.97 6.47
N GLU A 75 7.64 -6.98 5.66
CA GLU A 75 8.82 -7.01 4.80
C GLU A 75 8.76 -5.86 3.78
N PHE A 76 7.58 -5.63 3.20
CA PHE A 76 7.36 -4.52 2.29
C PHE A 76 7.63 -3.18 2.97
N LEU A 77 7.10 -2.97 4.18
CA LEU A 77 7.33 -1.74 4.94
C LEU A 77 8.81 -1.51 5.21
N LYS A 78 9.53 -2.56 5.57
CA LYS A 78 10.96 -2.47 5.83
C LYS A 78 11.71 -1.98 4.60
N GLU A 79 11.41 -2.57 3.44
CA GLU A 79 12.01 -2.16 2.17
C GLU A 79 11.64 -0.71 1.82
N LEU A 80 10.38 -0.35 2.01
CA LEU A 80 9.88 0.99 1.71
C LEU A 80 10.60 2.05 2.53
N ARG A 81 10.74 1.82 3.84
CA ARG A 81 11.38 2.78 4.74
C ARG A 81 12.90 2.86 4.55
N ALA A 82 13.51 1.83 4.00
CA ALA A 82 14.93 1.82 3.66
C ALA A 82 15.23 2.50 2.32
N ASP A 83 14.21 2.72 1.50
CA ASP A 83 14.36 3.32 0.17
C ASP A 83 14.31 4.85 0.29
N LYS A 84 15.37 5.53 -0.08
CA LYS A 84 15.46 6.98 0.09
C LYS A 84 14.49 7.77 -0.80
N ASP A 85 13.95 7.17 -1.84
CA ASP A 85 12.97 7.82 -2.71
C ASP A 85 11.52 7.56 -2.26
N LEU A 86 11.30 6.53 -1.45
CA LEU A 86 9.98 6.05 -1.08
C LEU A 86 9.65 6.16 0.41
N HIS A 87 10.64 6.45 1.25
CA HIS A 87 10.47 6.37 2.70
C HIS A 87 9.46 7.33 3.30
N ASN A 88 9.08 8.36 2.57
CA ASN A 88 8.12 9.37 3.05
C ASN A 88 6.66 9.07 2.71
N ILE A 89 6.38 7.97 2.01
CA ILE A 89 5.00 7.65 1.65
C ILE A 89 4.21 7.28 2.90
N SER A 90 3.01 7.86 3.05
CA SER A 90 2.12 7.53 4.16
C SER A 90 1.50 6.15 3.95
N VAL A 91 1.58 5.29 4.96
CA VAL A 91 1.05 3.93 4.90
C VAL A 91 -0.02 3.75 5.95
N PHE A 92 -1.18 3.27 5.52
CA PHE A 92 -2.28 2.87 6.39
C PHE A 92 -2.40 1.36 6.32
N ILE A 93 -2.46 0.71 7.46
CA ILE A 93 -2.59 -0.74 7.53
C ILE A 93 -4.06 -1.11 7.48
N MET A 94 -4.42 -1.95 6.51
CA MET A 94 -5.73 -2.59 6.44
C MET A 94 -5.50 -4.03 6.86
N THR A 95 -5.86 -4.40 8.06
CA THR A 95 -5.66 -5.76 8.48
C THR A 95 -6.85 -6.29 9.23
N THR A 96 -7.19 -7.54 8.94
CA THR A 96 -8.11 -8.31 9.75
C THR A 96 -7.36 -9.05 10.85
N SER A 97 -6.03 -8.95 10.86
CA SER A 97 -5.20 -9.57 11.88
C SER A 97 -5.40 -8.90 13.23
N ASN A 98 -5.72 -9.68 14.25
CA ASN A 98 -5.77 -9.22 15.63
C ASN A 98 -4.44 -9.46 16.35
N ASP A 99 -3.38 -9.70 15.57
CA ASP A 99 -2.06 -9.95 16.15
C ASP A 99 -1.42 -8.63 16.57
N ASP A 100 -1.38 -8.41 17.88
CA ASP A 100 -0.78 -7.20 18.46
C ASP A 100 0.70 -7.08 18.12
N LYS A 101 1.39 -8.18 17.93
CA LYS A 101 2.79 -8.18 17.54
C LYS A 101 2.97 -7.54 16.16
N ASP A 102 2.13 -7.92 15.20
CA ASP A 102 2.20 -7.34 13.85
C ASP A 102 1.92 -5.84 13.88
N ARG A 103 0.94 -5.42 14.67
CA ARG A 103 0.63 -4.00 14.83
C ARG A 103 1.80 -3.24 15.45
N PHE A 104 2.39 -3.80 16.49
CA PHE A 104 3.53 -3.19 17.16
C PHE A 104 4.71 -3.04 16.21
N GLU A 105 5.04 -4.09 15.45
CA GLU A 105 6.12 -4.05 14.47
C GLU A 105 5.85 -3.02 13.37
N ALA A 106 4.59 -2.93 12.90
CA ALA A 106 4.22 -1.97 11.88
C ALA A 106 4.45 -0.53 12.36
N TYR A 107 4.13 -0.22 13.62
CA TYR A 107 4.38 1.10 14.17
C TYR A 107 5.86 1.47 14.16
N ASN A 108 6.75 0.50 14.29
CA ASN A 108 8.19 0.75 14.21
C ASN A 108 8.62 1.24 12.82
N TYR A 109 7.78 1.07 11.81
CA TYR A 109 8.01 1.56 10.45
C TYR A 109 7.17 2.78 10.12
N ASN A 110 6.73 3.52 11.14
CA ASN A 110 6.06 4.81 10.98
C ASN A 110 4.79 4.76 10.12
N VAL A 111 3.93 3.78 10.35
CA VAL A 111 2.64 3.76 9.67
C VAL A 111 1.76 4.90 10.17
N ALA A 112 0.94 5.46 9.29
CA ALA A 112 0.06 6.58 9.62
C ALA A 112 -1.16 6.15 10.43
N GLY A 113 -1.57 4.90 10.31
CA GLY A 113 -2.70 4.39 11.08
C GLY A 113 -3.17 3.03 10.62
N TYR A 114 -4.26 2.59 11.22
CA TYR A 114 -4.95 1.34 10.89
C TYR A 114 -6.38 1.65 10.46
N ILE A 115 -6.86 0.85 9.55
CA ILE A 115 -8.24 0.98 9.08
C ILE A 115 -9.02 -0.27 9.49
#